data_6c9e28bb4906fffcb2419748e48bf491
#
_entry.id   6c9e28bb4906fffcb2419748e48bf491
#
_cell.length_a   1.000
_cell.length_b   1.000
_cell.length_c   1.000
_cell.angle_alpha   90.00
_cell.angle_beta   90.00
_cell.angle_gamma   90.00
#
_symmetry.space_group_name_H-M   'P 1'
#
loop_
_entity.id
_entity.type
_entity.pdbx_description
1 polymer ?
#
loop_
_entity_poly.entity_id
_entity_poly.type
_entity_poly.pdbx_seq_one_letter_code
_entity_poly.pdbx_strand_id
1 'polypeptide(L)'
;MNKLKIAIQKSGRLSEKSLELLKECGIKIPDFKSKLKNAATNFPLEILFLRDDDIPKYVEQGIVDIGIIGENEVLEQGKNVDLVRKLGFANCRLSLAIPKEQDYSNLTFFEGKKIATSYPNIVKNYFQANNVEAEIVEISGSVEIAPSIGLADTIADLVSSGSTLLHSHSLKSQFLISKIIFA
;
A
#
# COMPACT_ATOMS: atom_id res chain seq x y z
N MET A 1 22.89 -1.51 -26.19
CA MET A 1 22.97 -1.34 -24.72
C MET A 1 21.65 -1.78 -24.11
N ASN A 2 21.67 -2.63 -23.11
CA ASN A 2 20.45 -2.95 -22.36
C ASN A 2 19.99 -1.68 -21.62
N LYS A 3 18.70 -1.35 -21.72
CA LYS A 3 18.12 -0.25 -20.96
C LYS A 3 17.77 -0.74 -19.57
N LEU A 4 18.04 0.08 -18.55
CA LEU A 4 17.51 -0.12 -17.21
C LEU A 4 15.97 -0.05 -17.27
N LYS A 5 15.30 -0.99 -16.64
CA LYS A 5 13.83 -1.01 -16.56
C LYS A 5 13.38 -0.70 -15.16
N ILE A 6 12.56 0.32 -15.01
CA ILE A 6 11.96 0.70 -13.73
C ILE A 6 10.43 0.59 -13.81
N ALA A 7 9.84 -0.04 -12.81
CA ALA A 7 8.39 -0.06 -12.64
C ALA A 7 7.96 1.00 -11.62
N ILE A 8 6.93 1.76 -11.96
CA ILE A 8 6.27 2.71 -11.05
C ILE A 8 4.76 2.51 -11.11
N GLN A 9 4.07 2.92 -10.09
CA GLN A 9 2.61 2.89 -10.06
C GLN A 9 2.02 3.74 -11.20
N LYS A 10 0.94 3.26 -11.83
CA LYS A 10 0.32 3.92 -12.99
C LYS A 10 -0.30 5.28 -12.67
N SER A 11 -0.78 5.49 -11.45
CA SER A 11 -1.48 6.71 -11.04
C SER A 11 -1.40 6.91 -9.52
N GLY A 12 -1.79 8.08 -9.04
CA GLY A 12 -1.82 8.42 -7.63
C GLY A 12 -0.55 9.11 -7.13
N ARG A 13 -0.54 9.49 -5.86
CA ARG A 13 0.54 10.29 -5.25
C ARG A 13 1.93 9.66 -5.35
N LEU A 14 2.00 8.33 -5.20
CA LEU A 14 3.28 7.62 -5.32
C LEU A 14 3.84 7.73 -6.75
N SER A 15 2.98 7.59 -7.76
CA SER A 15 3.34 7.77 -9.17
C SER A 15 3.87 9.17 -9.45
N GLU A 16 3.16 10.20 -8.98
CA GLU A 16 3.54 11.60 -9.15
C GLU A 16 4.90 11.89 -8.52
N LYS A 17 5.11 11.46 -7.28
CA LYS A 17 6.38 11.63 -6.56
C LYS A 17 7.53 10.84 -7.18
N SER A 18 7.26 9.65 -7.72
CA SER A 18 8.26 8.86 -8.44
C SER A 18 8.73 9.56 -9.72
N LEU A 19 7.81 10.14 -10.46
CA LEU A 19 8.13 10.91 -11.67
C LEU A 19 8.85 12.22 -11.36
N GLU A 20 8.47 12.90 -10.28
CA GLU A 20 9.15 14.09 -9.78
C GLU A 20 10.61 13.76 -9.42
N LEU A 21 10.85 12.67 -8.69
CA LEU A 21 12.20 12.19 -8.36
C LEU A 21 13.04 11.93 -9.61
N LEU A 22 12.49 11.22 -10.60
CA LEU A 22 13.21 10.95 -11.85
C LEU A 22 13.55 12.26 -12.59
N LYS A 23 12.64 13.24 -12.57
CA LYS A 23 12.87 14.56 -13.15
C LYS A 23 13.96 15.34 -12.40
N GLU A 24 13.97 15.29 -11.06
CA GLU A 24 15.02 15.90 -10.22
C GLU A 24 16.39 15.26 -10.47
N CYS A 25 16.43 13.96 -10.79
CA CYS A 25 17.63 13.29 -11.27
C CYS A 25 18.06 13.69 -12.69
N GLY A 26 17.38 14.64 -13.33
CA GLY A 26 17.68 15.12 -14.68
C GLY A 26 17.21 14.19 -15.79
N ILE A 27 16.39 13.18 -15.49
CA ILE A 27 15.85 12.23 -16.48
C ILE A 27 14.69 12.89 -17.23
N LYS A 28 14.82 12.97 -18.56
CA LYS A 28 13.79 13.55 -19.43
C LYS A 28 12.84 12.48 -19.92
N ILE A 29 11.61 12.52 -19.45
CA ILE A 29 10.54 11.58 -19.81
C ILE A 29 9.55 12.33 -20.70
N PRO A 30 9.31 11.89 -21.94
CA PRO A 30 8.29 12.49 -22.81
C PRO A 30 6.89 12.38 -22.20
N ASP A 31 5.96 13.23 -22.63
CA ASP A 31 4.58 13.20 -22.14
C ASP A 31 3.93 11.82 -22.41
N PHE A 32 3.29 11.25 -21.37
CA PHE A 32 2.91 9.82 -21.33
C PHE A 32 1.43 9.56 -21.04
N LYS A 33 0.55 10.55 -21.21
CA LYS A 33 -0.87 10.52 -20.79
C LYS A 33 -1.69 9.26 -21.13
N SER A 34 -1.16 8.31 -21.89
CA SER A 34 -1.89 7.08 -22.25
C SER A 34 -1.02 5.83 -22.48
N LYS A 35 0.27 5.84 -22.09
CA LYS A 35 1.17 4.71 -22.34
C LYS A 35 1.43 3.91 -21.07
N LEU A 36 1.42 2.58 -21.20
CA LEU A 36 1.84 1.66 -20.14
C LEU A 36 3.37 1.55 -20.04
N LYS A 37 4.10 2.10 -21.02
CA LYS A 37 5.54 2.03 -21.13
C LYS A 37 6.07 3.28 -21.81
N ASN A 38 7.16 3.83 -21.27
CA ASN A 38 7.82 4.99 -21.84
C ASN A 38 9.35 4.85 -21.72
N ALA A 39 10.10 5.54 -22.59
CA ALA A 39 11.56 5.57 -22.53
C ALA A 39 12.04 6.99 -22.29
N ALA A 40 13.04 7.15 -21.43
CA ALA A 40 13.72 8.42 -21.29
C ALA A 40 14.49 8.79 -22.57
N THR A 41 14.60 10.10 -22.84
CA THR A 41 15.25 10.60 -24.05
C THR A 41 16.74 10.85 -23.88
N ASN A 42 17.22 11.02 -22.68
CA ASN A 42 18.60 11.39 -22.35
C ASN A 42 19.33 10.39 -21.43
N PHE A 43 18.68 9.26 -21.11
CA PHE A 43 19.25 8.21 -20.29
C PHE A 43 18.75 6.85 -20.77
N PRO A 44 19.53 5.76 -20.70
CA PRO A 44 19.09 4.43 -21.14
C PRO A 44 18.12 3.80 -20.12
N LEU A 45 16.98 4.44 -19.91
CA LEU A 45 15.92 4.04 -18.99
C LEU A 45 14.62 3.78 -19.72
N GLU A 46 13.94 2.72 -19.34
CA GLU A 46 12.59 2.38 -19.72
C GLU A 46 11.71 2.32 -18.48
N ILE A 47 10.57 3.01 -18.51
CA ILE A 47 9.63 3.08 -17.39
C ILE A 47 8.39 2.29 -17.75
N LEU A 48 7.99 1.37 -16.86
CA LEU A 48 6.74 0.62 -16.94
C LEU A 48 5.76 1.18 -15.91
N PHE A 49 4.54 1.50 -16.35
CA PHE A 49 3.45 1.97 -15.51
C PHE A 49 2.51 0.80 -15.20
N LEU A 50 2.61 0.27 -13.99
CA LEU A 50 1.93 -0.94 -13.57
C LEU A 50 0.95 -0.66 -12.43
N ARG A 51 0.15 -1.66 -12.07
CA ARG A 51 -0.55 -1.66 -10.80
C ARG A 51 0.46 -1.89 -9.69
N ASP A 52 0.23 -1.29 -8.54
CA ASP A 52 1.10 -1.43 -7.36
C ASP A 52 1.27 -2.89 -6.94
N ASP A 53 0.17 -3.64 -6.91
CA ASP A 53 0.15 -5.06 -6.56
C ASP A 53 0.94 -5.96 -7.54
N ASP A 54 1.19 -5.54 -8.76
CA ASP A 54 1.96 -6.29 -9.76
C ASP A 54 3.48 -6.04 -9.66
N ILE A 55 3.91 -4.87 -9.19
CA ILE A 55 5.32 -4.44 -9.25
C ILE A 55 6.28 -5.41 -8.53
N PRO A 56 6.01 -5.90 -7.30
CA PRO A 56 6.92 -6.80 -6.61
C PRO A 56 7.19 -8.09 -7.40
N LYS A 57 6.17 -8.64 -8.04
CA LYS A 57 6.29 -9.83 -8.88
C LYS A 57 7.16 -9.59 -10.12
N TYR A 58 7.02 -8.43 -10.76
CA TYR A 58 7.83 -8.09 -11.95
C TYR A 58 9.31 -7.92 -11.60
N VAL A 59 9.61 -7.37 -10.42
CA VAL A 59 10.98 -7.27 -9.90
C VAL A 59 11.53 -8.67 -9.57
N GLU A 60 10.79 -9.45 -8.79
CA GLU A 60 11.19 -10.82 -8.40
C GLU A 60 11.50 -11.70 -9.61
N GLN A 61 10.74 -11.56 -10.71
CA GLN A 61 10.94 -12.32 -11.95
C GLN A 61 12.02 -11.74 -12.87
N GLY A 62 12.65 -10.62 -12.49
CA GLY A 62 13.66 -9.95 -13.32
C GLY A 62 13.11 -9.35 -14.62
N ILE A 63 11.80 -9.13 -14.72
CA ILE A 63 11.17 -8.46 -15.87
C ILE A 63 11.52 -6.97 -15.86
N VAL A 64 11.60 -6.38 -14.66
CA VAL A 64 12.12 -5.05 -14.40
C VAL A 64 13.26 -5.13 -13.39
N ASP A 65 14.20 -4.21 -13.49
CA ASP A 65 15.38 -4.18 -12.62
C ASP A 65 15.09 -3.51 -11.27
N ILE A 66 14.17 -2.52 -11.25
CA ILE A 66 13.84 -1.72 -10.08
C ILE A 66 12.33 -1.46 -10.05
N GLY A 67 11.75 -1.45 -8.83
CA GLY A 67 10.39 -0.98 -8.56
C GLY A 67 10.40 0.20 -7.58
N ILE A 68 9.59 1.24 -7.85
CA ILE A 68 9.26 2.26 -6.83
C ILE A 68 7.83 1.99 -6.37
N ILE A 69 7.70 1.55 -5.11
CA ILE A 69 6.47 1.00 -4.58
C ILE A 69 6.38 1.22 -3.07
N GLY A 70 5.18 1.13 -2.51
CA GLY A 70 4.98 1.08 -1.06
C GLY A 70 5.54 -0.21 -0.45
N GLU A 71 6.25 -0.08 0.66
CA GLU A 71 6.79 -1.24 1.40
C GLU A 71 5.67 -2.21 1.84
N ASN A 72 4.45 -1.69 2.05
CA ASN A 72 3.25 -2.49 2.33
C ASN A 72 2.98 -3.55 1.27
N GLU A 73 3.14 -3.24 -0.02
CA GLU A 73 2.88 -4.20 -1.10
C GLU A 73 3.90 -5.35 -1.10
N VAL A 74 5.18 -5.02 -0.81
CA VAL A 74 6.23 -6.03 -0.69
C VAL A 74 5.97 -6.96 0.48
N LEU A 75 5.59 -6.40 1.63
CA LEU A 75 5.28 -7.15 2.85
C LEU A 75 4.02 -8.00 2.71
N GLU A 76 2.98 -7.44 2.09
CA GLU A 76 1.72 -8.15 1.88
C GLU A 76 1.92 -9.38 1.00
N GLN A 77 2.68 -9.23 -0.07
CA GLN A 77 2.88 -10.30 -1.03
C GLN A 77 4.00 -11.28 -0.65
N GLY A 78 4.84 -10.95 0.33
CA GLY A 78 5.96 -11.78 0.77
C GLY A 78 6.94 -12.10 -0.36
N LYS A 79 7.14 -11.17 -1.31
CA LYS A 79 8.03 -11.36 -2.46
C LYS A 79 9.49 -11.24 -2.06
N ASN A 80 10.33 -12.07 -2.70
CA ASN A 80 11.77 -12.06 -2.49
C ASN A 80 12.43 -10.95 -3.34
N VAL A 81 12.40 -9.73 -2.81
CA VAL A 81 12.99 -8.55 -3.42
C VAL A 81 13.79 -7.76 -2.38
N ASP A 82 14.87 -7.11 -2.82
CA ASP A 82 15.71 -6.30 -1.94
C ASP A 82 15.16 -4.88 -1.79
N LEU A 83 15.01 -4.42 -0.55
CA LEU A 83 14.74 -3.03 -0.26
C LEU A 83 16.04 -2.22 -0.34
N VAL A 84 16.28 -1.59 -1.48
CA VAL A 84 17.53 -0.85 -1.74
C VAL A 84 17.55 0.51 -1.03
N ARG A 85 16.42 1.24 -1.04
CA ARG A 85 16.34 2.59 -0.48
C ARG A 85 14.93 3.00 -0.10
N LYS A 86 14.79 3.64 1.06
CA LYS A 86 13.57 4.38 1.44
C LYS A 86 13.65 5.79 0.88
N LEU A 87 12.63 6.18 0.12
CA LEU A 87 12.61 7.46 -0.62
C LEU A 87 12.05 8.63 0.20
N GLY A 88 11.39 8.35 1.34
CA GLY A 88 10.92 9.37 2.28
C GLY A 88 9.66 10.13 1.85
N PHE A 89 8.97 9.67 0.81
CA PHE A 89 7.70 10.27 0.38
C PHE A 89 6.57 9.25 0.32
N ALA A 90 5.33 9.73 0.17
CA ALA A 90 4.12 8.93 0.14
C ALA A 90 3.92 8.03 1.39
N ASN A 91 4.43 8.50 2.54
CA ASN A 91 4.32 7.77 3.80
C ASN A 91 2.86 7.48 4.14
N CYS A 92 2.58 6.26 4.57
CA CYS A 92 1.30 5.81 5.09
C CYS A 92 1.50 4.89 6.27
N ARG A 93 0.41 4.58 6.95
CA ARG A 93 0.39 3.58 8.02
C ARG A 93 -0.84 2.70 7.85
N LEU A 94 -0.71 1.42 8.13
CA LEU A 94 -1.85 0.54 8.28
C LEU A 94 -2.49 0.80 9.66
N SER A 95 -3.79 1.01 9.69
CA SER A 95 -4.52 1.35 10.92
C SER A 95 -5.76 0.50 11.04
N LEU A 96 -6.05 0.06 12.27
CA LEU A 96 -7.34 -0.54 12.61
C LEU A 96 -8.35 0.58 12.83
N ALA A 97 -9.56 0.43 12.32
CA ALA A 97 -10.66 1.34 12.56
C ALA A 97 -11.91 0.58 13.02
N ILE A 98 -12.58 1.13 14.01
CA ILE A 98 -13.77 0.56 14.63
C ILE A 98 -14.97 1.50 14.48
N PRO A 99 -16.22 1.02 14.54
CA PRO A 99 -17.40 1.86 14.61
C PRO A 99 -17.30 2.88 15.75
N LYS A 100 -17.81 4.11 15.51
CA LYS A 100 -17.69 5.22 16.47
C LYS A 100 -18.35 4.95 17.80
N GLU A 101 -19.40 4.14 17.79
CA GLU A 101 -20.23 3.78 18.95
C GLU A 101 -19.56 2.75 19.86
N GLN A 102 -18.47 2.10 19.40
CA GLN A 102 -17.78 1.08 20.18
C GLN A 102 -16.59 1.70 20.91
N ASP A 103 -16.40 1.28 22.16
CA ASP A 103 -15.24 1.66 22.95
C ASP A 103 -14.11 0.66 22.79
N TYR A 104 -12.91 1.20 22.54
CA TYR A 104 -11.69 0.44 22.42
C TYR A 104 -10.85 0.56 23.68
N SER A 105 -10.46 -0.56 24.27
CA SER A 105 -9.59 -0.58 25.44
C SER A 105 -8.19 -1.14 25.13
N ASN A 106 -8.14 -2.25 24.42
CA ASN A 106 -6.90 -2.92 24.07
C ASN A 106 -7.12 -3.87 22.87
N LEU A 107 -6.07 -4.58 22.44
CA LEU A 107 -6.09 -5.41 21.23
C LEU A 107 -7.05 -6.61 21.36
N THR A 108 -7.35 -7.09 22.56
CA THR A 108 -8.33 -8.18 22.75
C THR A 108 -9.75 -7.79 22.34
N PHE A 109 -10.03 -6.50 22.14
CA PHE A 109 -11.26 -6.01 21.50
C PHE A 109 -11.58 -6.72 20.18
N PHE A 110 -10.55 -7.13 19.46
CA PHE A 110 -10.68 -7.77 18.13
C PHE A 110 -10.83 -9.28 18.20
N GLU A 111 -10.78 -9.89 19.39
CA GLU A 111 -10.94 -11.32 19.58
C GLU A 111 -12.27 -11.80 19.00
N GLY A 112 -12.22 -12.78 18.08
CA GLY A 112 -13.38 -13.35 17.41
C GLY A 112 -14.11 -12.41 16.45
N LYS A 113 -13.61 -11.19 16.19
CA LYS A 113 -14.22 -10.23 15.27
C LYS A 113 -13.77 -10.43 13.82
N LYS A 114 -14.63 -10.04 12.89
CA LYS A 114 -14.35 -9.96 11.47
C LYS A 114 -13.69 -8.63 11.13
N ILE A 115 -12.54 -8.70 10.48
CA ILE A 115 -11.74 -7.52 10.09
C ILE A 115 -11.60 -7.48 8.58
N ALA A 116 -12.23 -6.52 7.92
CA ALA A 116 -12.08 -6.32 6.49
C ALA A 116 -10.78 -5.55 6.17
N THR A 117 -10.06 -6.01 5.16
CA THR A 117 -8.79 -5.39 4.74
C THR A 117 -8.38 -5.77 3.32
N SER A 118 -7.61 -4.91 2.67
CA SER A 118 -6.87 -5.23 1.44
C SER A 118 -5.45 -5.78 1.73
N TYR A 119 -5.09 -5.95 3.01
CA TYR A 119 -3.77 -6.40 3.46
C TYR A 119 -3.89 -7.60 4.42
N PRO A 120 -4.50 -8.73 3.97
CA PRO A 120 -4.81 -9.86 4.83
C PRO A 120 -3.59 -10.50 5.49
N ASN A 121 -2.46 -10.59 4.79
CA ASN A 121 -1.26 -11.23 5.32
C ASN A 121 -0.61 -10.39 6.42
N ILE A 122 -0.49 -9.09 6.21
CA ILE A 122 0.07 -8.16 7.21
C ILE A 122 -0.80 -8.17 8.47
N VAL A 123 -2.13 -8.06 8.30
CA VAL A 123 -3.08 -8.00 9.41
C VAL A 123 -3.10 -9.32 10.18
N LYS A 124 -3.13 -10.45 9.49
CA LYS A 124 -3.07 -11.79 10.10
C LYS A 124 -1.80 -11.98 10.93
N ASN A 125 -0.64 -11.66 10.34
CA ASN A 125 0.65 -11.77 11.04
C ASN A 125 0.70 -10.88 12.28
N TYR A 126 0.13 -9.67 12.20
CA TYR A 126 0.05 -8.76 13.34
C TYR A 126 -0.76 -9.35 14.49
N PHE A 127 -1.95 -9.86 14.23
CA PHE A 127 -2.80 -10.45 15.27
C PHE A 127 -2.19 -11.74 15.84
N GLN A 128 -1.62 -12.60 15.01
CA GLN A 128 -0.91 -13.80 15.47
C GLN A 128 0.27 -13.47 16.40
N ALA A 129 1.07 -12.46 16.04
CA ALA A 129 2.20 -12.02 16.87
C ALA A 129 1.76 -11.45 18.23
N ASN A 130 0.50 -11.03 18.36
CA ASN A 130 -0.08 -10.49 19.58
C ASN A 130 -1.02 -11.49 20.30
N ASN A 131 -1.08 -12.75 19.86
CA ASN A 131 -1.95 -13.80 20.41
C ASN A 131 -3.43 -13.41 20.47
N VAL A 132 -3.94 -12.76 19.42
CA VAL A 132 -5.35 -12.42 19.23
C VAL A 132 -5.87 -13.17 18.02
N GLU A 133 -6.99 -13.88 18.17
CA GLU A 133 -7.66 -14.59 17.07
C GLU A 133 -8.75 -13.70 16.47
N ALA A 134 -8.57 -13.30 15.21
CA ALA A 134 -9.53 -12.51 14.43
C ALA A 134 -9.77 -13.15 13.08
N GLU A 135 -11.00 -13.05 12.58
CA GLU A 135 -11.35 -13.50 11.22
C GLU A 135 -11.01 -12.40 10.22
N ILE A 136 -10.12 -12.69 9.29
CA ILE A 136 -9.70 -11.71 8.26
C ILE A 136 -10.56 -11.89 7.01
N VAL A 137 -11.26 -10.82 6.61
CA VAL A 137 -12.08 -10.74 5.41
C VAL A 137 -11.35 -9.92 4.36
N GLU A 138 -10.84 -10.57 3.32
CA GLU A 138 -10.13 -9.91 2.24
C GLU A 138 -11.08 -9.17 1.30
N ILE A 139 -10.78 -7.89 1.02
CA ILE A 139 -11.53 -7.05 0.09
C ILE A 139 -10.55 -6.24 -0.77
N SER A 140 -10.77 -6.18 -2.08
CA SER A 140 -9.89 -5.48 -3.01
C SER A 140 -10.12 -3.96 -3.14
N GLY A 141 -10.92 -3.34 -2.26
CA GLY A 141 -11.20 -1.90 -2.26
C GLY A 141 -12.48 -1.57 -1.50
N SER A 142 -12.71 -0.28 -1.26
CA SER A 142 -13.87 0.22 -0.50
C SER A 142 -14.04 -0.47 0.87
N VAL A 143 -12.92 -0.70 1.54
CA VAL A 143 -12.85 -1.41 2.83
C VAL A 143 -13.69 -0.70 3.89
N GLU A 144 -13.77 0.63 3.80
CA GLU A 144 -14.48 1.50 4.74
C GLU A 144 -15.99 1.27 4.83
N ILE A 145 -16.61 0.68 3.80
CA ILE A 145 -18.04 0.38 3.82
C ILE A 145 -18.39 -0.98 4.47
N ALA A 146 -17.41 -1.86 4.64
CA ALA A 146 -17.64 -3.23 5.09
C ALA A 146 -18.45 -3.33 6.39
N PRO A 147 -18.20 -2.54 7.45
CA PRO A 147 -19.00 -2.58 8.65
C PRO A 147 -20.45 -2.14 8.43
N SER A 148 -20.66 -1.12 7.61
CA SER A 148 -22.02 -0.56 7.39
C SER A 148 -22.94 -1.51 6.63
N ILE A 149 -22.38 -2.45 5.86
CA ILE A 149 -23.12 -3.47 5.11
C ILE A 149 -23.14 -4.84 5.81
N GLY A 150 -22.58 -4.93 7.02
CA GLY A 150 -22.54 -6.17 7.80
C GLY A 150 -21.55 -7.23 7.31
N LEU A 151 -20.58 -6.86 6.47
CA LEU A 151 -19.56 -7.78 5.95
C LEU A 151 -18.47 -8.04 6.99
N ALA A 152 -18.13 -7.05 7.81
CA ALA A 152 -17.15 -7.16 8.87
C ALA A 152 -17.54 -6.28 10.07
N ASP A 153 -16.96 -6.56 11.24
CA ASP A 153 -17.18 -5.75 12.45
C ASP A 153 -16.30 -4.50 12.47
N THR A 154 -15.10 -4.62 11.92
CA THR A 154 -14.06 -3.58 11.91
C THR A 154 -13.27 -3.65 10.62
N ILE A 155 -12.34 -2.70 10.43
CA ILE A 155 -11.48 -2.66 9.25
C ILE A 155 -10.01 -2.45 9.61
N ALA A 156 -9.12 -2.86 8.70
CA ALA A 156 -7.72 -2.45 8.69
C ALA A 156 -7.40 -1.87 7.30
N ASP A 157 -6.97 -0.59 7.28
CA ASP A 157 -6.70 0.08 6.00
C ASP A 157 -5.56 1.09 6.12
N LEU A 158 -4.98 1.46 4.96
CA LEU A 158 -3.91 2.43 4.86
C LEU A 158 -4.42 3.85 5.10
N VAL A 159 -3.74 4.53 6.01
CA VAL A 159 -4.00 5.92 6.35
C VAL A 159 -2.77 6.77 6.07
N SER A 160 -2.88 7.71 5.15
CA SER A 160 -1.80 8.66 4.86
C SER A 160 -1.98 9.99 5.59
N SER A 161 -3.17 10.60 5.50
CA SER A 161 -3.50 11.89 6.11
C SER A 161 -4.65 11.84 7.11
N GLY A 162 -5.25 10.66 7.30
CA GLY A 162 -6.46 10.50 8.13
C GLY A 162 -7.77 10.96 7.45
N SER A 163 -7.69 11.61 6.29
CA SER A 163 -8.87 12.14 5.61
C SER A 163 -9.84 11.05 5.14
N THR A 164 -9.33 9.91 4.68
CA THR A 164 -10.17 8.81 4.16
C THR A 164 -11.06 8.22 5.25
N LEU A 165 -10.55 8.04 6.47
CA LEU A 165 -11.33 7.55 7.60
C LEU A 165 -12.24 8.62 8.22
N LEU A 166 -11.88 9.91 8.08
CA LEU A 166 -12.72 11.02 8.55
C LEU A 166 -13.95 11.23 7.68
N HIS A 167 -13.91 10.83 6.40
CA HIS A 167 -15.07 10.93 5.50
C HIS A 167 -16.08 9.78 5.68
N SER A 168 -15.67 8.65 6.25
CA SER A 168 -16.63 7.64 6.69
C SER A 168 -17.24 8.10 8.02
N HIS A 169 -18.44 8.65 7.98
CA HIS A 169 -19.17 9.20 9.15
C HIS A 169 -19.38 8.18 10.28
N SER A 170 -19.13 6.89 10.03
CA SER A 170 -19.41 5.78 10.91
C SER A 170 -18.20 5.15 11.60
N LEU A 171 -16.96 5.52 11.22
CA LEU A 171 -15.74 4.89 11.78
C LEU A 171 -14.87 5.89 12.53
N LYS A 172 -14.30 5.46 13.65
CA LYS A 172 -13.20 6.14 14.32
C LYS A 172 -11.92 5.29 14.18
N SER A 173 -10.81 5.91 13.78
CA SER A 173 -9.52 5.24 13.81
C SER A 173 -9.06 5.11 15.26
N GLN A 174 -8.88 3.88 15.71
CA GLN A 174 -8.10 3.57 16.89
C GLN A 174 -6.70 3.19 16.41
N PHE A 175 -5.72 3.95 16.86
CA PHE A 175 -4.34 3.76 16.50
C PHE A 175 -3.84 2.44 17.01
N LEU A 176 -3.47 1.51 16.15
CA LEU A 176 -2.83 0.36 16.73
C LEU A 176 -2.04 -0.60 15.85
N ILE A 177 -1.81 -0.32 14.63
CA ILE A 177 -0.61 -0.89 14.07
C ILE A 177 0.44 0.21 14.18
N SER A 178 0.97 0.33 15.41
CA SER A 178 2.06 1.24 15.67
C SER A 178 3.25 0.85 14.81
N LYS A 179 3.62 1.70 13.87
CA LYS A 179 4.91 1.70 13.17
C LYS A 179 5.17 0.65 12.10
N ILE A 180 4.22 0.29 11.25
CA ILE A 180 4.62 -0.03 9.91
C ILE A 180 4.51 1.29 9.14
N ILE A 181 5.52 2.17 9.27
CA ILE A 181 5.67 3.35 8.43
C ILE A 181 6.27 2.83 7.13
N PHE A 182 5.43 2.77 6.11
CA PHE A 182 5.85 2.47 4.75
C PHE A 182 6.36 3.76 4.12
N ALA A 183 7.55 3.77 3.65
CA ALA A 183 8.16 4.89 2.93
C ALA A 183 8.62 4.44 1.55
#